data_91a9b95575e13cadd2ce924794f80f25
#
_entry.id   91a9b95575e13cadd2ce924794f80f25
#
_cell.length_a   1.000
_cell.length_b   1.000
_cell.length_c   1.000
_cell.angle_alpha   90.00
_cell.angle_beta   90.00
_cell.angle_gamma   90.00
#
_symmetry.space_group_name_H-M   'P 1'
#
loop_
_entity.id
_entity.type
_entity.pdbx_description
1 polymer ?
#
loop_
_entity_poly.entity_id
_entity_poly.type
_entity_poly.pdbx_seq_one_letter_code
_entity_poly.pdbx_strand_id
1 'polypeptide(L)'
;MKNSRLALSSLCLVALCLAMSTPAPLRGAMDESGSDFLKSLDDEQRALCTFSFTEDERTAWTYLPGDRRGLMIGDLSSGSRACLTLLMQSALSSSGYLKAEGVIMLEGVLRELQPNAGRDPGKYAITFFGTPDDDAWAWSLEGHHLSLNFTVNGESSRSTPLMFGVAPAIVKDGPRAGLRVLGAELDAALALINSFTEEQRRAAKLTADRPGDVVMTPARSKPLGDEGLTGSALNKEQQRMLSDLIAEYTGNIKRSASQRELLRSLSPASAKESPSDVRFSYTGDVDSGLLYYRVCSGEISFEYAAIGSDPNHAHALWRDLEQDFGADILEDHLKEQH
;
A
#
# COMPACT_ATOMS: atom_id res chain seq x y z
N MET A 1 3.34 75.60 36.69
CA MET A 1 3.05 75.54 35.25
C MET A 1 4.08 74.57 34.62
N LYS A 2 3.75 73.31 34.42
CA LYS A 2 4.53 72.38 33.61
C LYS A 2 3.52 71.38 32.98
N ASN A 3 3.36 71.51 31.69
CA ASN A 3 2.51 70.65 30.86
C ASN A 3 3.16 69.29 30.63
N SER A 4 2.52 68.23 31.04
CA SER A 4 2.89 66.86 30.73
C SER A 4 2.00 66.45 29.53
N ARG A 5 2.61 66.18 28.38
CA ARG A 5 1.96 65.57 27.20
C ARG A 5 2.04 64.06 27.36
N LEU A 6 0.91 63.37 27.47
CA LEU A 6 0.79 61.94 27.35
C LEU A 6 0.92 61.55 25.88
N ALA A 7 1.89 60.73 25.55
CA ALA A 7 2.04 60.07 24.25
C ALA A 7 1.18 58.80 24.28
N LEU A 8 0.13 58.73 23.44
CA LEU A 8 -0.61 57.45 23.15
C LEU A 8 0.25 56.65 22.16
N SER A 9 0.72 55.51 22.64
CA SER A 9 1.33 54.47 21.78
C SER A 9 0.24 53.66 21.15
N SER A 10 0.03 53.79 19.85
CA SER A 10 -0.85 52.91 19.05
C SER A 10 -0.19 51.55 18.92
N LEU A 11 -0.76 50.54 19.62
CA LEU A 11 -0.40 49.13 19.43
C LEU A 11 -1.16 48.62 18.18
N CYS A 12 -0.45 48.52 17.03
CA CYS A 12 -0.98 47.82 15.87
C CYS A 12 -0.95 46.31 16.16
N LEU A 13 -2.14 45.74 16.42
CA LEU A 13 -2.35 44.29 16.48
C LEU A 13 -2.37 43.77 15.04
N VAL A 14 -1.27 43.17 14.60
CA VAL A 14 -1.23 42.39 13.35
C VAL A 14 -1.91 41.05 13.64
N ALA A 15 -3.17 40.94 13.27
CA ALA A 15 -3.87 39.67 13.25
C ALA A 15 -3.31 38.82 12.10
N LEU A 16 -2.43 37.88 12.43
CA LEU A 16 -1.95 36.85 11.50
C LEU A 16 -3.11 35.86 11.29
N CYS A 17 -3.93 36.08 10.25
CA CYS A 17 -4.88 35.08 9.77
C CYS A 17 -4.08 33.91 9.20
N LEU A 18 -3.83 32.88 10.02
CA LEU A 18 -3.51 31.55 9.53
C LEU A 18 -4.77 31.05 8.83
N ALA A 19 -4.84 31.23 7.50
CA ALA A 19 -5.77 30.51 6.67
C ALA A 19 -5.43 29.02 6.82
N MET A 20 -6.20 28.31 7.64
CA MET A 20 -6.21 26.84 7.63
C MET A 20 -6.78 26.46 6.27
N SER A 21 -5.90 26.23 5.28
CA SER A 21 -6.30 25.61 4.02
C SER A 21 -6.84 24.23 4.37
N THR A 22 -8.12 24.02 4.12
CA THR A 22 -8.69 22.66 4.13
C THR A 22 -7.85 21.81 3.19
N PRO A 23 -7.41 20.63 3.62
CA PRO A 23 -6.66 19.76 2.71
C PRO A 23 -7.52 19.53 1.46
N ALA A 24 -6.89 19.64 0.28
CA ALA A 24 -7.56 19.33 -0.98
C ALA A 24 -8.16 17.91 -0.91
N PRO A 25 -9.32 17.68 -1.54
CA PRO A 25 -9.87 16.33 -1.64
C PRO A 25 -8.83 15.41 -2.26
N LEU A 26 -8.80 14.16 -1.81
CA LEU A 26 -7.77 13.18 -2.19
C LEU A 26 -7.65 13.01 -3.72
N ARG A 27 -8.78 12.99 -4.42
CA ARG A 27 -8.84 12.96 -5.87
C ARG A 27 -8.09 14.15 -6.49
N GLY A 28 -8.46 15.37 -6.13
CA GLY A 28 -7.83 16.57 -6.71
C GLY A 28 -6.31 16.60 -6.53
N ALA A 29 -5.79 16.05 -5.43
CA ALA A 29 -4.36 15.93 -5.22
C ALA A 29 -3.70 14.91 -6.16
N MET A 30 -4.37 13.78 -6.48
CA MET A 30 -3.86 12.80 -7.45
C MET A 30 -4.00 13.32 -8.87
N ASP A 31 -5.12 13.96 -9.24
CA ASP A 31 -5.34 14.53 -10.57
C ASP A 31 -4.26 15.60 -10.87
N GLU A 32 -4.01 16.52 -9.95
CA GLU A 32 -2.98 17.56 -10.08
C GLU A 32 -1.58 16.94 -10.23
N SER A 33 -1.20 16.04 -9.31
CA SER A 33 0.12 15.41 -9.34
C SER A 33 0.34 14.51 -10.55
N GLY A 34 -0.71 13.81 -11.01
CA GLY A 34 -0.67 12.99 -12.22
C GLY A 34 -0.52 13.83 -13.48
N SER A 35 -1.29 14.94 -13.60
CA SER A 35 -1.16 15.90 -14.70
C SER A 35 0.22 16.54 -14.72
N ASP A 36 0.76 16.93 -13.57
CA ASP A 36 2.09 17.54 -13.47
C ASP A 36 3.19 16.53 -13.85
N PHE A 37 3.04 15.26 -13.45
CA PHE A 37 3.96 14.21 -13.90
C PHE A 37 3.92 14.06 -15.42
N LEU A 38 2.75 13.88 -16.03
CA LEU A 38 2.62 13.73 -17.49
C LEU A 38 3.14 14.96 -18.27
N LYS A 39 2.94 16.17 -17.75
CA LYS A 39 3.49 17.41 -18.34
C LYS A 39 5.01 17.51 -18.23
N SER A 40 5.61 16.85 -17.26
CA SER A 40 7.08 16.84 -17.07
C SER A 40 7.82 15.93 -18.04
N LEU A 41 7.09 15.08 -18.81
CA LEU A 41 7.61 14.13 -19.78
C LEU A 41 7.66 14.74 -21.18
N ASP A 42 8.62 14.32 -21.99
CA ASP A 42 8.56 14.53 -23.43
C ASP A 42 7.50 13.63 -24.10
N ASP A 43 7.25 13.83 -25.39
CA ASP A 43 6.20 13.12 -26.12
C ASP A 43 6.48 11.62 -26.25
N GLU A 44 7.76 11.22 -26.39
CA GLU A 44 8.16 9.82 -26.47
C GLU A 44 7.97 9.12 -25.11
N GLN A 45 8.42 9.72 -24.03
CA GLN A 45 8.25 9.22 -22.67
C GLN A 45 6.77 9.10 -22.31
N ARG A 46 5.95 10.09 -22.67
CA ARG A 46 4.51 10.08 -22.43
C ARG A 46 3.83 8.95 -23.17
N ALA A 47 4.19 8.73 -24.44
CA ALA A 47 3.66 7.63 -25.25
C ALA A 47 4.03 6.24 -24.69
N LEU A 48 5.19 6.11 -24.04
CA LEU A 48 5.62 4.86 -23.41
C LEU A 48 4.80 4.50 -22.16
N CYS A 49 4.21 5.47 -21.47
CA CYS A 49 3.53 5.22 -20.18
C CYS A 49 2.03 5.49 -20.19
N THR A 50 1.42 5.98 -21.27
CA THR A 50 -0.03 6.30 -21.29
C THR A 50 -0.75 5.38 -22.27
N PHE A 51 -1.78 4.68 -21.77
CA PHE A 51 -2.59 3.71 -22.49
C PHE A 51 -4.08 4.01 -22.31
N SER A 52 -4.93 3.35 -23.12
CA SER A 52 -6.38 3.44 -22.92
C SER A 52 -6.78 2.88 -21.57
N PHE A 53 -7.77 3.52 -20.92
CA PHE A 53 -8.32 3.03 -19.65
C PHE A 53 -8.99 1.64 -19.78
N THR A 54 -9.43 1.28 -20.98
CA THR A 54 -10.07 -0.01 -21.29
C THR A 54 -9.09 -1.12 -21.66
N GLU A 55 -7.77 -0.87 -21.58
CA GLU A 55 -6.76 -1.90 -21.83
C GLU A 55 -6.84 -3.04 -20.81
N ASP A 56 -6.84 -4.28 -21.28
CA ASP A 56 -6.86 -5.47 -20.42
C ASP A 56 -5.65 -5.53 -19.48
N GLU A 57 -4.50 -5.00 -19.94
CA GLU A 57 -3.27 -4.92 -19.16
C GLU A 57 -3.37 -4.06 -17.89
N ARG A 58 -4.39 -3.21 -17.80
CA ARG A 58 -4.67 -2.43 -16.58
C ARG A 58 -4.85 -3.32 -15.35
N THR A 59 -5.35 -4.53 -15.54
CA THR A 59 -5.56 -5.52 -14.47
C THR A 59 -4.50 -6.60 -14.40
N ALA A 60 -3.57 -6.60 -15.37
CA ALA A 60 -2.44 -7.51 -15.40
C ALA A 60 -1.29 -6.94 -14.56
N TRP A 61 -1.13 -7.41 -13.34
CA TRP A 61 -0.11 -6.94 -12.42
C TRP A 61 0.93 -8.03 -12.09
N THR A 62 2.14 -7.61 -11.73
CA THR A 62 3.20 -8.52 -11.33
C THR A 62 4.21 -7.86 -10.39
N TYR A 63 4.79 -8.66 -9.50
CA TYR A 63 5.87 -8.26 -8.59
C TYR A 63 7.14 -9.10 -8.78
N LEU A 64 7.13 -10.01 -9.76
CA LEU A 64 8.26 -10.87 -10.08
C LEU A 64 9.31 -10.11 -10.92
N PRO A 65 10.59 -10.53 -10.94
CA PRO A 65 11.55 -9.99 -11.89
C PRO A 65 11.11 -10.19 -13.34
N GLY A 66 11.35 -9.21 -14.20
CA GLY A 66 11.00 -9.30 -15.63
C GLY A 66 10.78 -7.93 -16.26
N ASP A 67 10.58 -7.94 -17.58
CA ASP A 67 10.24 -6.74 -18.33
C ASP A 67 8.80 -6.31 -18.05
N ARG A 68 8.58 -5.00 -18.09
CA ARG A 68 7.27 -4.37 -17.85
C ARG A 68 6.99 -3.33 -18.90
N ARG A 69 5.71 -3.20 -19.25
CA ARG A 69 5.22 -2.07 -20.02
C ARG A 69 5.22 -0.82 -19.15
N GLY A 70 5.47 0.34 -19.74
CA GLY A 70 5.51 1.63 -19.05
C GLY A 70 6.86 2.32 -19.17
N LEU A 71 6.97 3.49 -18.57
CA LEU A 71 8.20 4.27 -18.52
C LEU A 71 9.03 3.87 -17.31
N MET A 72 10.27 3.46 -17.53
CA MET A 72 11.17 3.09 -16.43
C MET A 72 11.57 4.32 -15.62
N ILE A 73 11.49 4.21 -14.30
CA ILE A 73 11.87 5.33 -13.44
C ILE A 73 13.36 5.69 -13.58
N GLY A 74 14.20 4.78 -14.05
CA GLY A 74 15.61 5.03 -14.38
C GLY A 74 15.81 6.02 -15.51
N ASP A 75 14.83 6.15 -16.43
CA ASP A 75 14.88 7.02 -17.60
C ASP A 75 14.29 8.42 -17.33
N LEU A 76 13.79 8.66 -16.13
CA LEU A 76 13.24 9.95 -15.74
C LEU A 76 14.31 10.99 -15.48
N SER A 77 14.08 12.22 -15.95
CA SER A 77 14.85 13.39 -15.52
C SER A 77 14.68 13.61 -14.02
N SER A 78 15.56 14.40 -13.41
CA SER A 78 15.41 14.79 -11.99
C SER A 78 14.11 15.55 -11.73
N GLY A 79 13.64 16.36 -12.68
CA GLY A 79 12.35 17.06 -12.59
C GLY A 79 11.17 16.10 -12.63
N SER A 80 11.15 15.18 -13.61
CA SER A 80 10.10 14.17 -13.73
C SER A 80 10.10 13.21 -12.53
N ARG A 81 11.28 12.89 -11.97
CA ARG A 81 11.40 12.10 -10.74
C ARG A 81 10.77 12.83 -9.54
N ALA A 82 10.95 14.14 -9.43
CA ALA A 82 10.30 14.93 -8.38
C ALA A 82 8.76 14.93 -8.54
N CYS A 83 8.25 15.04 -9.76
CA CYS A 83 6.81 14.92 -10.03
C CYS A 83 6.28 13.52 -9.70
N LEU A 84 7.00 12.44 -10.02
CA LEU A 84 6.63 11.08 -9.61
C LEU A 84 6.57 10.96 -8.08
N THR A 85 7.53 11.55 -7.37
CA THR A 85 7.51 11.60 -5.90
C THR A 85 6.21 12.26 -5.39
N LEU A 86 5.80 13.38 -5.97
CA LEU A 86 4.56 14.06 -5.59
C LEU A 86 3.32 13.21 -5.91
N LEU A 87 3.29 12.52 -7.05
CA LEU A 87 2.22 11.58 -7.39
C LEU A 87 2.13 10.44 -6.37
N MET A 88 3.26 9.79 -6.05
CA MET A 88 3.28 8.75 -5.02
C MET A 88 2.80 9.28 -3.67
N GLN A 89 3.26 10.46 -3.26
CA GLN A 89 2.84 11.10 -2.01
C GLN A 89 1.41 11.60 -2.03
N SER A 90 0.77 11.80 -3.17
CA SER A 90 -0.65 12.14 -3.26
C SER A 90 -1.54 10.94 -2.92
N ALA A 91 -1.11 9.72 -3.22
CA ALA A 91 -1.85 8.47 -3.02
C ALA A 91 -1.42 7.69 -1.78
N LEU A 92 -0.13 7.65 -1.48
CA LEU A 92 0.44 6.95 -0.33
C LEU A 92 0.50 7.85 0.90
N SER A 93 0.37 7.24 2.07
CA SER A 93 0.74 7.89 3.34
C SER A 93 2.27 8.05 3.42
N SER A 94 2.75 8.77 4.44
CA SER A 94 4.20 8.89 4.66
C SER A 94 4.86 7.51 4.89
N SER A 95 4.20 6.61 5.64
CA SER A 95 4.72 5.25 5.86
C SER A 95 4.72 4.42 4.57
N GLY A 96 3.64 4.47 3.77
CA GLY A 96 3.56 3.76 2.50
C GLY A 96 4.57 4.26 1.47
N TYR A 97 4.76 5.57 1.38
CA TYR A 97 5.79 6.16 0.52
C TYR A 97 7.20 5.70 0.92
N LEU A 98 7.53 5.78 2.22
CA LEU A 98 8.84 5.33 2.70
C LEU A 98 9.04 3.81 2.51
N LYS A 99 7.96 3.02 2.60
CA LYS A 99 7.99 1.58 2.33
C LYS A 99 8.27 1.30 0.85
N ALA A 100 7.60 1.99 -0.08
CA ALA A 100 7.84 1.87 -1.52
C ALA A 100 9.28 2.26 -1.90
N GLU A 101 9.76 3.42 -1.42
CA GLU A 101 11.16 3.84 -1.60
C GLU A 101 12.14 2.84 -1.00
N GLY A 102 11.79 2.26 0.17
CA GLY A 102 12.57 1.22 0.83
C GLY A 102 12.71 -0.03 -0.03
N VAL A 103 11.63 -0.48 -0.68
CA VAL A 103 11.66 -1.63 -1.61
C VAL A 103 12.57 -1.33 -2.81
N ILE A 104 12.40 -0.16 -3.45
CA ILE A 104 13.24 0.26 -4.58
C ILE A 104 14.71 0.34 -4.18
N MET A 105 15.00 0.86 -2.99
CA MET A 105 16.35 0.95 -2.46
C MET A 105 16.96 -0.43 -2.17
N LEU A 106 16.17 -1.40 -1.67
CA LEU A 106 16.62 -2.77 -1.42
C LEU A 106 17.01 -3.50 -2.72
N GLU A 107 16.43 -3.13 -3.88
CA GLU A 107 16.90 -3.65 -5.16
C GLU A 107 18.37 -3.28 -5.45
N GLY A 108 18.81 -2.09 -4.98
CA GLY A 108 20.23 -1.71 -5.00
C GLY A 108 21.10 -2.57 -4.09
N VAL A 109 20.60 -2.94 -2.91
CA VAL A 109 21.29 -3.87 -2.00
C VAL A 109 21.37 -5.26 -2.65
N LEU A 110 20.26 -5.73 -3.25
CA LEU A 110 20.27 -7.00 -3.99
C LEU A 110 21.24 -7.00 -5.17
N ARG A 111 21.39 -5.90 -5.89
CA ARG A 111 22.38 -5.78 -6.97
C ARG A 111 23.81 -5.99 -6.47
N GLU A 112 24.12 -5.47 -5.29
CA GLU A 112 25.43 -5.69 -4.66
C GLU A 112 25.62 -7.15 -4.22
N LEU A 113 24.56 -7.78 -3.68
CA LEU A 113 24.60 -9.19 -3.23
C LEU A 113 24.53 -10.19 -4.38
N GLN A 114 23.88 -9.83 -5.49
CA GLN A 114 23.60 -10.70 -6.64
C GLN A 114 23.96 -9.99 -7.96
N PRO A 115 25.24 -9.67 -8.22
CA PRO A 115 25.64 -8.78 -9.32
C PRO A 115 25.27 -9.30 -10.71
N ASN A 116 25.05 -10.63 -10.86
CA ASN A 116 24.71 -11.26 -12.13
C ASN A 116 23.20 -11.49 -12.33
N ALA A 117 22.34 -11.04 -11.38
CA ALA A 117 20.90 -11.29 -11.42
C ALA A 117 20.10 -10.18 -12.15
N GLY A 118 20.77 -9.21 -12.77
CA GLY A 118 20.11 -8.11 -13.51
C GLY A 118 19.32 -7.14 -12.65
N ARG A 119 19.63 -7.06 -11.35
CA ARG A 119 18.97 -6.19 -10.37
C ARG A 119 19.25 -4.72 -10.67
N ASP A 120 18.22 -3.89 -10.71
CA ASP A 120 18.37 -2.47 -11.00
C ASP A 120 17.23 -1.64 -10.36
N PRO A 121 17.57 -0.71 -9.43
CA PRO A 121 16.59 0.22 -8.85
C PRO A 121 15.91 1.14 -9.85
N GLY A 122 16.42 1.24 -11.08
CA GLY A 122 15.80 2.00 -12.18
C GLY A 122 14.70 1.23 -12.93
N LYS A 123 14.63 -0.10 -12.77
CA LYS A 123 13.69 -0.98 -13.47
C LYS A 123 12.34 -1.11 -12.77
N TYR A 124 11.75 0.01 -12.41
CA TYR A 124 10.34 0.10 -11.99
C TYR A 124 9.60 0.90 -13.05
N ALA A 125 8.47 0.41 -13.51
CA ALA A 125 7.68 1.02 -14.58
C ALA A 125 6.53 1.83 -13.99
N ILE A 126 6.41 3.09 -14.38
CA ILE A 126 5.20 3.90 -14.16
C ILE A 126 4.31 3.79 -15.39
N THR A 127 3.01 3.52 -15.17
CA THR A 127 2.02 3.35 -16.24
C THR A 127 0.75 4.11 -15.89
N PHE A 128 0.16 4.78 -16.88
CA PHE A 128 -1.13 5.44 -16.81
C PHE A 128 -2.12 4.76 -17.75
N PHE A 129 -3.35 4.61 -17.29
CA PHE A 129 -4.49 4.13 -18.06
C PHE A 129 -5.58 5.21 -18.04
N GLY A 130 -5.83 5.85 -19.17
CA GLY A 130 -6.49 7.15 -19.22
C GLY A 130 -5.57 8.26 -18.71
N THR A 131 -6.15 9.44 -18.45
CA THR A 131 -5.43 10.61 -17.96
C THR A 131 -6.17 11.25 -16.78
N PRO A 132 -5.49 12.04 -15.94
CA PRO A 132 -6.16 12.77 -14.85
C PRO A 132 -7.28 13.74 -15.26
N ASP A 133 -7.35 14.09 -16.55
CA ASP A 133 -8.41 14.92 -17.12
C ASP A 133 -9.69 14.12 -17.43
N ASP A 134 -9.62 12.78 -17.45
CA ASP A 134 -10.74 11.89 -17.68
C ASP A 134 -11.59 11.69 -16.40
N ASP A 135 -12.86 11.32 -16.55
CA ASP A 135 -13.73 10.96 -15.42
C ASP A 135 -13.18 9.75 -14.65
N ALA A 136 -12.61 8.79 -15.38
CA ALA A 136 -11.96 7.62 -14.80
C ALA A 136 -10.55 7.45 -15.40
N TRP A 137 -9.57 7.26 -14.52
CA TRP A 137 -8.19 6.97 -14.90
C TRP A 137 -7.51 6.12 -13.83
N ALA A 138 -6.39 5.52 -14.19
CA ALA A 138 -5.62 4.72 -13.26
C ALA A 138 -4.12 4.92 -13.49
N TRP A 139 -3.32 4.59 -12.47
CA TRP A 139 -1.88 4.49 -12.60
C TRP A 139 -1.33 3.35 -11.77
N SER A 140 -0.23 2.78 -12.22
CA SER A 140 0.52 1.77 -11.48
C SER A 140 2.00 2.09 -11.45
N LEU A 141 2.67 1.69 -10.36
CA LEU A 141 4.13 1.65 -10.26
C LEU A 141 4.53 0.23 -9.91
N GLU A 142 5.19 -0.45 -10.84
CA GLU A 142 5.51 -1.85 -10.70
C GLU A 142 6.99 -2.13 -10.94
N GLY A 143 7.52 -3.05 -10.16
CA GLY A 143 8.88 -3.54 -10.28
C GLY A 143 9.08 -4.83 -9.51
N HIS A 144 10.31 -5.31 -9.43
CA HIS A 144 10.62 -6.42 -8.57
C HIS A 144 10.26 -6.05 -7.12
N HIS A 145 9.41 -6.88 -6.49
CA HIS A 145 8.92 -6.70 -5.12
C HIS A 145 7.98 -5.50 -4.90
N LEU A 146 7.49 -4.85 -5.95
CA LEU A 146 6.55 -3.74 -5.81
C LEU A 146 5.45 -3.84 -6.86
N SER A 147 4.19 -3.70 -6.42
CA SER A 147 3.06 -3.42 -7.31
C SER A 147 2.08 -2.51 -6.57
N LEU A 148 2.01 -1.26 -7.01
CA LEU A 148 1.11 -0.23 -6.52
C LEU A 148 0.10 0.06 -7.62
N ASN A 149 -1.19 -0.06 -7.33
CA ASN A 149 -2.26 0.13 -8.30
C ASN A 149 -3.29 1.10 -7.73
N PHE A 150 -3.57 2.17 -8.48
CA PHE A 150 -4.54 3.19 -8.09
C PHE A 150 -5.50 3.45 -9.23
N THR A 151 -6.80 3.39 -8.95
CA THR A 151 -7.87 3.75 -9.88
C THR A 151 -8.68 4.89 -9.29
N VAL A 152 -8.97 5.90 -10.09
CA VAL A 152 -9.77 7.08 -9.73
C VAL A 152 -10.98 7.13 -10.64
N ASN A 153 -12.17 7.30 -10.06
CA ASN A 153 -13.41 7.54 -10.80
C ASN A 153 -14.29 8.51 -10.00
N GLY A 154 -14.55 9.68 -10.55
CA GLY A 154 -15.24 10.72 -9.82
C GLY A 154 -14.50 11.04 -8.50
N GLU A 155 -15.22 11.09 -7.39
CA GLU A 155 -14.66 11.32 -6.05
C GLU A 155 -14.13 10.04 -5.39
N SER A 156 -14.31 8.90 -6.04
CA SER A 156 -13.90 7.59 -5.52
C SER A 156 -12.49 7.22 -5.99
N SER A 157 -11.77 6.50 -5.15
CA SER A 157 -10.49 5.89 -5.53
C SER A 157 -10.34 4.51 -4.90
N ARG A 158 -9.64 3.62 -5.61
CA ARG A 158 -9.26 2.29 -5.16
C ARG A 158 -7.75 2.12 -5.27
N SER A 159 -7.20 1.30 -4.39
CA SER A 159 -5.74 1.16 -4.23
C SER A 159 -5.29 -0.29 -4.06
N THR A 160 -6.10 -1.23 -4.52
CA THR A 160 -5.77 -2.66 -4.51
C THR A 160 -5.73 -3.22 -5.92
N PRO A 161 -4.92 -4.23 -6.19
CA PRO A 161 -3.94 -4.90 -5.31
C PRO A 161 -2.81 -3.96 -4.86
N LEU A 162 -2.31 -4.12 -3.63
CA LEU A 162 -1.17 -3.38 -3.10
C LEU A 162 -0.14 -4.37 -2.55
N MET A 163 1.04 -4.43 -3.18
CA MET A 163 2.06 -5.42 -2.88
C MET A 163 3.41 -4.78 -2.59
N PHE A 164 4.03 -5.22 -1.50
CA PHE A 164 5.40 -4.92 -1.13
C PHE A 164 6.16 -6.23 -0.86
N GLY A 165 7.36 -6.34 -1.39
CA GLY A 165 8.26 -7.44 -1.12
C GLY A 165 9.63 -6.94 -0.66
N VAL A 166 10.38 -7.77 -0.01
CA VAL A 166 11.71 -7.46 0.50
C VAL A 166 12.65 -8.64 0.35
N ALA A 167 13.82 -8.36 -0.19
CA ALA A 167 14.99 -9.22 -0.13
C ALA A 167 16.23 -8.29 -0.12
N PRO A 168 16.99 -8.25 0.97
CA PRO A 168 16.77 -8.96 2.24
C PRO A 168 15.63 -8.35 3.08
N ALA A 169 14.94 -9.17 3.89
CA ALA A 169 13.97 -8.67 4.87
C ALA A 169 14.66 -7.90 6.01
N ILE A 170 15.90 -8.27 6.33
CA ILE A 170 16.80 -7.56 7.24
C ILE A 170 18.13 -7.37 6.53
N VAL A 171 18.55 -6.13 6.34
CA VAL A 171 19.89 -5.81 5.87
C VAL A 171 20.89 -6.12 6.99
N LYS A 172 21.81 -7.07 6.78
CA LYS A 172 22.72 -7.51 7.83
C LYS A 172 23.95 -6.62 7.97
N ASP A 173 24.46 -6.09 6.87
CA ASP A 173 25.74 -5.41 6.81
C ASP A 173 25.66 -4.09 6.02
N GLY A 174 26.72 -3.28 6.14
CA GLY A 174 26.86 -2.03 5.40
C GLY A 174 26.11 -0.84 6.02
N PRO A 175 26.03 0.28 5.30
CA PRO A 175 25.45 1.53 5.81
C PRO A 175 23.95 1.44 6.18
N ARG A 176 23.27 0.39 5.72
CA ARG A 176 21.86 0.14 5.96
C ARG A 176 21.59 -1.04 6.90
N ALA A 177 22.63 -1.51 7.62
CA ALA A 177 22.50 -2.62 8.57
C ALA A 177 21.37 -2.33 9.58
N GLY A 178 20.50 -3.34 9.79
CA GLY A 178 19.33 -3.25 10.66
C GLY A 178 18.05 -2.76 9.97
N LEU A 179 18.11 -2.31 8.71
CA LEU A 179 16.89 -1.89 7.98
C LEU A 179 15.96 -3.09 7.75
N ARG A 180 14.67 -2.89 8.07
CA ARG A 180 13.58 -3.85 7.91
C ARG A 180 12.36 -3.11 7.33
N VAL A 181 12.14 -3.18 6.02
CA VAL A 181 11.06 -2.43 5.34
C VAL A 181 9.68 -3.01 5.66
N LEU A 182 9.54 -4.34 5.77
CA LEU A 182 8.33 -5.06 6.20
C LEU A 182 8.43 -5.58 7.64
N GLY A 183 9.20 -4.89 8.49
CA GLY A 183 9.40 -5.32 9.87
C GLY A 183 8.14 -5.20 10.73
N ALA A 184 7.33 -4.18 10.51
CA ALA A 184 6.14 -3.91 11.30
C ALA A 184 5.05 -4.96 11.09
N GLU A 185 4.84 -5.41 9.86
CA GLU A 185 3.90 -6.48 9.51
C GLU A 185 4.26 -7.80 10.22
N LEU A 186 5.53 -8.16 10.19
CA LEU A 186 5.99 -9.37 10.86
C LEU A 186 5.90 -9.26 12.37
N ASP A 187 6.39 -8.17 12.95
CA ASP A 187 6.43 -7.96 14.40
C ASP A 187 5.01 -7.91 15.00
N ALA A 188 4.05 -7.26 14.33
CA ALA A 188 2.65 -7.20 14.76
C ALA A 188 2.00 -8.60 14.74
N ALA A 189 2.24 -9.39 13.68
CA ALA A 189 1.73 -10.74 13.58
C ALA A 189 2.34 -11.66 14.65
N LEU A 190 3.65 -11.59 14.88
CA LEU A 190 4.34 -12.36 15.91
C LEU A 190 3.83 -12.00 17.32
N ALA A 191 3.62 -10.71 17.60
CA ALA A 191 3.06 -10.27 18.86
C ALA A 191 1.65 -10.84 19.10
N LEU A 192 0.78 -10.81 18.06
CA LEU A 192 -0.55 -11.40 18.11
C LEU A 192 -0.48 -12.92 18.34
N ILE A 193 0.30 -13.67 17.58
CA ILE A 193 0.46 -15.13 17.73
C ILE A 193 0.96 -15.50 19.10
N ASN A 194 1.93 -14.74 19.63
CA ASN A 194 2.51 -14.98 20.96
C ASN A 194 1.54 -14.68 22.11
N SER A 195 0.52 -13.86 21.88
CA SER A 195 -0.54 -13.58 22.84
C SER A 195 -1.60 -14.69 22.95
N PHE A 196 -1.64 -15.63 21.99
CA PHE A 196 -2.65 -16.69 21.93
C PHE A 196 -2.51 -17.72 23.04
N THR A 197 -3.65 -18.16 23.55
CA THR A 197 -3.72 -19.42 24.34
C THR A 197 -3.42 -20.62 23.42
N GLU A 198 -3.13 -21.77 24.00
CA GLU A 198 -2.91 -23.01 23.23
C GLU A 198 -4.12 -23.40 22.36
N GLU A 199 -5.34 -23.14 22.84
CA GLU A 199 -6.56 -23.38 22.08
C GLU A 199 -6.67 -22.41 20.90
N GLN A 200 -6.46 -21.12 21.13
CA GLN A 200 -6.47 -20.11 20.08
C GLN A 200 -5.36 -20.38 19.05
N ARG A 201 -4.18 -20.77 19.50
CA ARG A 201 -3.04 -21.10 18.62
C ARG A 201 -3.37 -22.27 17.69
N ARG A 202 -4.04 -23.32 18.23
CA ARG A 202 -4.53 -24.44 17.40
C ARG A 202 -5.61 -24.01 16.40
N ALA A 203 -6.54 -23.17 16.83
CA ALA A 203 -7.62 -22.67 15.98
C ALA A 203 -7.12 -21.71 14.87
N ALA A 204 -6.08 -20.95 15.13
CA ALA A 204 -5.46 -20.05 14.17
C ALA A 204 -4.53 -20.76 13.17
N LYS A 205 -4.04 -21.97 13.50
CA LYS A 205 -3.06 -22.68 12.67
C LYS A 205 -3.75 -23.32 11.48
N LEU A 206 -3.30 -23.00 10.27
CA LEU A 206 -3.75 -23.65 9.03
C LEU A 206 -3.36 -25.12 9.03
N THR A 207 -4.25 -25.96 8.47
CA THR A 207 -4.01 -27.40 8.31
C THR A 207 -3.07 -27.68 7.13
N ALA A 208 -3.06 -26.80 6.13
CA ALA A 208 -2.20 -26.93 4.97
C ALA A 208 -0.75 -26.55 5.29
N ASP A 209 0.18 -27.12 4.52
CA ASP A 209 1.57 -26.75 4.53
C ASP A 209 1.75 -25.26 4.22
N ARG A 210 2.85 -24.67 4.69
CA ARG A 210 3.17 -23.28 4.39
C ARG A 210 3.35 -23.07 2.87
N PRO A 211 2.61 -22.12 2.26
CA PRO A 211 2.83 -21.80 0.85
C PRO A 211 4.22 -21.21 0.64
N GLY A 212 4.74 -21.39 -0.56
CA GLY A 212 6.07 -20.86 -0.93
C GLY A 212 6.07 -19.35 -1.18
N ASP A 213 4.89 -18.72 -1.29
CA ASP A 213 4.66 -17.29 -1.52
C ASP A 213 3.24 -16.92 -1.02
N VAL A 214 2.83 -15.66 -1.17
CA VAL A 214 1.44 -15.23 -0.98
C VAL A 214 0.49 -16.03 -1.88
N VAL A 215 -0.69 -16.32 -1.39
CA VAL A 215 -1.66 -17.19 -2.10
C VAL A 215 -2.52 -16.39 -3.08
N MET A 216 -2.79 -15.12 -2.76
CA MET A 216 -3.60 -14.21 -3.59
C MET A 216 -2.79 -13.61 -4.75
N THR A 217 -2.07 -14.48 -5.48
CA THR A 217 -1.29 -14.12 -6.67
C THR A 217 -2.15 -13.48 -7.77
N PRO A 218 -1.55 -12.86 -8.81
CA PRO A 218 -2.31 -12.28 -9.93
C PRO A 218 -3.32 -13.23 -10.58
N ALA A 219 -3.01 -14.52 -10.64
CA ALA A 219 -3.88 -15.52 -11.25
C ALA A 219 -5.09 -15.91 -10.38
N ARG A 220 -5.14 -15.50 -9.11
CA ARG A 220 -6.25 -15.90 -8.22
C ARG A 220 -7.40 -14.90 -8.26
N SER A 221 -8.59 -15.42 -8.56
CA SER A 221 -9.85 -14.66 -8.62
C SER A 221 -10.89 -15.09 -7.58
N LYS A 222 -10.49 -15.91 -6.60
CA LYS A 222 -11.41 -16.43 -5.56
C LYS A 222 -10.85 -16.11 -4.18
N PRO A 223 -11.70 -15.75 -3.22
CA PRO A 223 -11.28 -15.46 -1.86
C PRO A 223 -10.55 -16.63 -1.21
N LEU A 224 -9.82 -16.35 -0.15
CA LEU A 224 -9.22 -17.36 0.70
C LEU A 224 -10.31 -18.02 1.54
N GLY A 225 -10.11 -19.29 1.92
CA GLY A 225 -11.10 -20.04 2.71
C GLY A 225 -11.25 -19.50 4.14
N ASP A 226 -12.30 -19.97 4.83
CA ASP A 226 -12.74 -19.52 6.15
C ASP A 226 -11.98 -20.15 7.32
N GLU A 227 -10.80 -20.72 7.09
CA GLU A 227 -9.96 -21.25 8.16
C GLU A 227 -9.35 -20.15 9.01
N GLY A 228 -9.23 -20.38 10.30
CA GLY A 228 -8.56 -19.51 11.23
C GLY A 228 -9.41 -19.06 12.41
N LEU A 229 -8.77 -18.30 13.29
CA LEU A 229 -9.36 -17.79 14.51
C LEU A 229 -10.17 -16.52 14.20
N THR A 230 -11.46 -16.52 14.58
CA THR A 230 -12.33 -15.35 14.37
C THR A 230 -11.99 -14.22 15.31
N GLY A 231 -12.21 -12.97 14.88
CA GLY A 231 -12.04 -11.79 15.72
C GLY A 231 -12.89 -11.83 17.00
N SER A 232 -14.06 -12.46 16.95
CA SER A 232 -14.96 -12.65 18.12
C SER A 232 -14.40 -13.61 19.16
N ALA A 233 -13.50 -14.53 18.80
CA ALA A 233 -12.84 -15.44 19.74
C ALA A 233 -11.61 -14.82 20.42
N LEU A 234 -11.27 -13.61 20.07
CA LEU A 234 -10.16 -12.85 20.65
C LEU A 234 -10.64 -12.04 21.86
N ASN A 235 -9.78 -11.91 22.88
CA ASN A 235 -10.01 -10.94 23.94
C ASN A 235 -9.75 -9.50 23.43
N LYS A 236 -10.13 -8.48 24.22
CA LYS A 236 -10.04 -7.07 23.80
C LYS A 236 -8.63 -6.62 23.41
N GLU A 237 -7.60 -7.10 24.10
CA GLU A 237 -6.21 -6.76 23.80
C GLU A 237 -5.77 -7.43 22.47
N GLN A 238 -6.12 -8.69 22.25
CA GLN A 238 -5.87 -9.40 21.01
C GLN A 238 -6.65 -8.79 19.83
N GLN A 239 -7.87 -8.33 20.05
CA GLN A 239 -8.65 -7.59 19.03
C GLN A 239 -7.95 -6.29 18.64
N ARG A 240 -7.35 -5.58 19.62
CA ARG A 240 -6.56 -4.39 19.33
C ARG A 240 -5.30 -4.75 18.51
N MET A 241 -4.57 -5.80 18.90
CA MET A 241 -3.39 -6.28 18.15
C MET A 241 -3.74 -6.67 16.71
N LEU A 242 -4.88 -7.34 16.49
CA LEU A 242 -5.34 -7.67 15.13
C LEU A 242 -5.72 -6.41 14.34
N SER A 243 -6.34 -5.43 14.99
CA SER A 243 -6.64 -4.14 14.35
C SER A 243 -5.37 -3.36 14.01
N ASP A 244 -4.35 -3.39 14.87
CA ASP A 244 -3.05 -2.77 14.62
C ASP A 244 -2.35 -3.47 13.43
N LEU A 245 -2.40 -4.79 13.34
CA LEU A 245 -1.87 -5.55 12.20
C LEU A 245 -2.55 -5.16 10.88
N ILE A 246 -3.88 -5.07 10.84
CA ILE A 246 -4.63 -4.59 9.66
C ILE A 246 -4.20 -3.16 9.31
N ALA A 247 -3.95 -2.33 10.31
CA ALA A 247 -3.53 -0.96 10.12
C ALA A 247 -2.14 -0.83 9.46
N GLU A 248 -1.23 -1.80 9.63
CA GLU A 248 0.07 -1.82 8.93
C GLU A 248 -0.09 -1.91 7.41
N TYR A 249 -1.10 -2.62 6.92
CA TYR A 249 -1.41 -2.69 5.49
C TYR A 249 -2.17 -1.46 5.01
N THR A 250 -3.29 -1.18 5.67
CA THR A 250 -4.21 -0.12 5.27
C THR A 250 -3.67 1.27 5.56
N GLY A 251 -2.69 1.38 6.45
CA GLY A 251 -1.97 2.60 6.78
C GLY A 251 -1.00 3.08 5.69
N ASN A 252 -0.72 2.26 4.67
CA ASN A 252 0.17 2.62 3.58
C ASN A 252 -0.44 3.61 2.57
N ILE A 253 -1.75 3.75 2.54
CA ILE A 253 -2.45 4.65 1.59
C ILE A 253 -3.07 5.87 2.28
N LYS A 254 -3.22 6.96 1.53
CA LYS A 254 -4.13 8.04 1.90
C LYS A 254 -5.56 7.57 1.62
N ARG A 255 -6.48 7.83 2.54
CA ARG A 255 -7.82 7.25 2.52
C ARG A 255 -8.88 8.30 2.28
N SER A 256 -9.81 8.00 1.36
CA SER A 256 -11.10 8.69 1.28
C SER A 256 -11.96 8.43 2.54
N ALA A 257 -13.06 9.15 2.68
CA ALA A 257 -14.00 8.93 3.79
C ALA A 257 -14.62 7.51 3.73
N SER A 258 -15.01 7.06 2.53
CA SER A 258 -15.57 5.72 2.31
C SER A 258 -14.58 4.59 2.62
N GLN A 259 -13.33 4.74 2.20
CA GLN A 259 -12.29 3.77 2.55
C GLN A 259 -12.04 3.72 4.07
N ARG A 260 -12.07 4.86 4.76
CA ARG A 260 -11.94 4.86 6.22
C ARG A 260 -13.09 4.14 6.92
N GLU A 261 -14.31 4.25 6.41
CA GLU A 261 -15.49 3.55 6.95
C GLU A 261 -15.38 2.04 6.73
N LEU A 262 -15.07 1.61 5.49
CA LEU A 262 -14.83 0.20 5.17
C LEU A 262 -13.77 -0.40 6.08
N LEU A 263 -12.62 0.25 6.22
CA LEU A 263 -11.52 -0.26 7.04
C LEU A 263 -11.82 -0.27 8.55
N ARG A 264 -12.71 0.62 9.03
CA ARG A 264 -13.23 0.54 10.39
C ARG A 264 -14.10 -0.70 10.61
N SER A 265 -14.90 -1.09 9.61
CA SER A 265 -15.74 -2.30 9.72
C SER A 265 -14.90 -3.58 9.82
N LEU A 266 -13.69 -3.59 9.24
CA LEU A 266 -12.74 -4.69 9.35
C LEU A 266 -12.02 -4.75 10.71
N SER A 267 -12.05 -3.67 11.51
CA SER A 267 -11.34 -3.65 12.79
C SER A 267 -12.16 -4.33 13.89
N PRO A 268 -11.74 -5.46 14.45
CA PRO A 268 -12.46 -6.16 15.52
C PRO A 268 -12.65 -5.30 16.76
N ALA A 269 -11.74 -4.36 17.02
CA ALA A 269 -11.81 -3.46 18.17
C ALA A 269 -12.80 -2.30 17.98
N SER A 270 -13.15 -1.95 16.73
CA SER A 270 -14.00 -0.81 16.41
C SER A 270 -15.42 -1.21 15.98
N ALA A 271 -15.65 -2.47 15.62
CA ALA A 271 -16.91 -2.97 15.14
C ALA A 271 -17.98 -2.93 16.27
N LYS A 272 -19.01 -2.12 16.07
CA LYS A 272 -20.18 -2.08 16.95
C LYS A 272 -21.11 -3.28 16.76
N GLU A 273 -21.07 -3.90 15.59
CA GLU A 273 -21.90 -5.02 15.20
C GLU A 273 -20.99 -6.11 14.60
N SER A 274 -20.77 -7.14 15.38
CA SER A 274 -20.08 -8.39 15.03
C SER A 274 -18.66 -8.29 14.43
N PRO A 275 -17.61 -8.39 15.24
CA PRO A 275 -16.26 -8.64 14.74
C PRO A 275 -16.09 -10.07 14.19
N SER A 276 -17.21 -10.77 13.89
CA SER A 276 -17.27 -12.18 13.61
C SER A 276 -16.64 -12.61 12.29
N ASP A 277 -16.55 -11.70 11.32
CA ASP A 277 -16.17 -12.08 9.95
C ASP A 277 -14.67 -11.93 9.66
N VAL A 278 -13.92 -11.21 10.50
CA VAL A 278 -12.47 -11.13 10.36
C VAL A 278 -11.80 -12.34 10.98
N ARG A 279 -10.97 -13.03 10.19
CA ARG A 279 -10.25 -14.24 10.61
C ARG A 279 -8.75 -14.05 10.46
N PHE A 280 -8.02 -14.47 11.48
CA PHE A 280 -6.57 -14.58 11.43
C PHE A 280 -6.14 -16.05 11.36
N SER A 281 -5.27 -16.37 10.45
CA SER A 281 -4.65 -17.68 10.38
C SER A 281 -3.18 -17.63 9.99
N TYR A 282 -2.41 -18.64 10.41
CA TYR A 282 -1.00 -18.74 10.12
C TYR A 282 -0.55 -20.18 9.96
N THR A 283 0.62 -20.37 9.33
CA THR A 283 1.34 -21.65 9.26
C THR A 283 2.83 -21.40 9.12
N GLY A 284 3.62 -22.42 9.35
CA GLY A 284 5.09 -22.33 9.33
C GLY A 284 5.69 -22.25 10.73
N ASP A 285 6.93 -21.80 10.79
CA ASP A 285 7.74 -21.74 12.00
C ASP A 285 7.92 -20.29 12.46
N VAL A 286 7.31 -19.97 13.58
CA VAL A 286 7.31 -18.64 14.21
C VAL A 286 8.70 -18.23 14.68
N ASP A 287 9.50 -19.19 15.18
CA ASP A 287 10.82 -18.91 15.78
C ASP A 287 11.89 -18.64 14.73
N SER A 288 11.84 -19.33 13.60
CA SER A 288 12.77 -19.13 12.48
C SER A 288 12.40 -17.98 11.55
N GLY A 289 11.15 -17.48 11.64
CA GLY A 289 10.62 -16.50 10.71
C GLY A 289 10.14 -17.07 9.37
N LEU A 290 10.18 -18.39 9.18
CA LEU A 290 9.59 -19.08 8.02
C LEU A 290 8.06 -19.15 8.18
N LEU A 291 7.44 -17.99 8.20
CA LEU A 291 6.03 -17.76 8.53
C LEU A 291 5.23 -17.38 7.28
N TYR A 292 4.02 -17.91 7.21
CA TYR A 292 2.93 -17.36 6.42
C TYR A 292 1.78 -17.02 7.36
N TYR A 293 1.20 -15.86 7.21
CA TYR A 293 -0.08 -15.53 7.85
C TYR A 293 -1.01 -14.81 6.88
N ARG A 294 -2.30 -14.87 7.20
CA ARG A 294 -3.34 -14.13 6.49
C ARG A 294 -4.39 -13.58 7.47
N VAL A 295 -4.94 -12.43 7.12
CA VAL A 295 -6.16 -11.86 7.71
C VAL A 295 -7.19 -11.76 6.60
N CYS A 296 -8.36 -12.37 6.77
CA CYS A 296 -9.40 -12.41 5.74
C CYS A 296 -10.73 -11.91 6.28
N SER A 297 -11.52 -11.26 5.44
CA SER A 297 -12.91 -10.89 5.67
C SER A 297 -13.63 -10.78 4.33
N GLY A 298 -14.45 -11.79 4.00
CA GLY A 298 -15.07 -11.88 2.68
C GLY A 298 -14.04 -11.89 1.55
N GLU A 299 -14.16 -10.94 0.65
CA GLU A 299 -13.27 -10.76 -0.51
C GLU A 299 -11.94 -10.05 -0.18
N ILE A 300 -11.81 -9.52 1.04
CA ILE A 300 -10.62 -8.78 1.48
C ILE A 300 -9.62 -9.73 2.12
N SER A 301 -8.36 -9.59 1.74
CA SER A 301 -7.25 -10.35 2.33
C SER A 301 -6.00 -9.51 2.51
N PHE A 302 -5.33 -9.76 3.64
CA PHE A 302 -3.98 -9.29 3.94
C PHE A 302 -3.11 -10.52 4.16
N GLU A 303 -2.00 -10.60 3.46
CA GLU A 303 -1.09 -11.73 3.54
C GLU A 303 0.35 -11.28 3.79
N TYR A 304 1.09 -12.11 4.51
CA TYR A 304 2.54 -12.06 4.61
C TYR A 304 3.09 -13.48 4.39
N ALA A 305 4.11 -13.59 3.56
CA ALA A 305 4.76 -14.85 3.31
C ALA A 305 6.29 -14.69 3.34
N ALA A 306 6.98 -15.49 4.15
CA ALA A 306 8.39 -15.78 3.92
C ALA A 306 8.53 -16.65 2.67
N ILE A 307 9.44 -16.31 1.75
CA ILE A 307 9.53 -16.91 0.43
C ILE A 307 10.42 -18.14 0.42
N GLY A 308 9.90 -19.24 -0.12
CA GLY A 308 10.62 -20.50 -0.21
C GLY A 308 11.14 -20.97 1.16
N SER A 309 12.45 -21.18 1.29
CA SER A 309 13.12 -21.57 2.53
C SER A 309 13.97 -20.46 3.14
N ASP A 310 13.85 -19.22 2.64
CA ASP A 310 14.63 -18.08 3.11
C ASP A 310 13.76 -17.13 3.96
N PRO A 311 13.94 -17.08 5.29
CA PRO A 311 13.22 -16.14 6.15
C PRO A 311 13.65 -14.68 5.91
N ASN A 312 14.75 -14.45 5.18
CA ASN A 312 15.22 -13.12 4.81
C ASN A 312 14.66 -12.61 3.46
N HIS A 313 13.63 -13.26 2.94
CA HIS A 313 12.89 -12.87 1.76
C HIS A 313 11.39 -12.96 2.08
N ALA A 314 10.64 -11.87 1.95
CA ALA A 314 9.23 -11.86 2.33
C ALA A 314 8.39 -10.96 1.42
N HIS A 315 7.11 -11.32 1.30
CA HIS A 315 6.09 -10.58 0.58
C HIS A 315 4.93 -10.21 1.51
N ALA A 316 4.39 -9.01 1.36
CA ALA A 316 3.19 -8.52 2.02
C ALA A 316 2.21 -8.01 0.96
N LEU A 317 0.97 -8.50 0.98
CA LEU A 317 -0.03 -8.25 -0.03
C LEU A 317 -1.36 -7.88 0.61
N TRP A 318 -2.01 -6.85 0.08
CA TRP A 318 -3.40 -6.52 0.33
C TRP A 318 -4.20 -6.61 -0.97
N ARG A 319 -5.28 -7.40 -0.96
CA ARG A 319 -6.27 -7.50 -2.03
C ARG A 319 -7.69 -7.30 -1.50
N ASP A 320 -8.51 -6.78 -2.37
CA ASP A 320 -9.97 -6.70 -2.24
C ASP A 320 -10.56 -7.10 -3.59
N LEU A 321 -11.02 -8.34 -3.72
CA LEU A 321 -11.46 -8.91 -5.01
C LEU A 321 -12.67 -8.18 -5.61
N GLU A 322 -13.47 -7.49 -4.80
CA GLU A 322 -14.58 -6.66 -5.30
C GLU A 322 -14.09 -5.31 -5.81
N GLN A 323 -13.00 -4.76 -5.24
CA GLN A 323 -12.54 -3.42 -5.50
C GLN A 323 -11.18 -3.34 -6.21
N ASP A 324 -10.51 -4.48 -6.42
CA ASP A 324 -9.24 -4.53 -7.14
C ASP A 324 -9.34 -3.82 -8.47
N PHE A 325 -8.40 -2.90 -8.75
CA PHE A 325 -8.38 -2.06 -9.95
C PHE A 325 -9.63 -1.20 -10.16
N GLY A 326 -10.42 -0.97 -9.11
CA GLY A 326 -11.66 -0.21 -9.18
C GLY A 326 -12.77 -0.92 -9.94
N ALA A 327 -12.85 -2.24 -9.88
CA ALA A 327 -13.87 -3.04 -10.59
C ALA A 327 -15.29 -2.60 -10.23
N ASP A 328 -15.57 -2.32 -8.96
CA ASP A 328 -16.85 -1.83 -8.44
C ASP A 328 -17.24 -0.46 -9.01
N ILE A 329 -16.32 0.50 -9.03
CA ILE A 329 -16.58 1.86 -9.53
C ILE A 329 -16.70 1.90 -11.05
N LEU A 330 -16.12 0.93 -11.76
CA LEU A 330 -16.30 0.78 -13.20
C LEU A 330 -17.67 0.21 -13.56
N GLU A 331 -18.12 -0.78 -12.82
CA GLU A 331 -19.45 -1.36 -13.01
C GLU A 331 -20.54 -0.30 -12.83
N ASP A 332 -20.40 0.56 -11.81
CA ASP A 332 -21.32 1.65 -11.56
C ASP A 332 -21.28 2.70 -12.67
N HIS A 333 -20.10 3.09 -13.15
CA HIS A 333 -19.95 4.02 -14.27
C HIS A 333 -20.58 3.50 -15.57
N LEU A 334 -20.46 2.22 -15.87
CA LEU A 334 -21.08 1.59 -17.03
C LEU A 334 -22.62 1.55 -16.93
N LYS A 335 -23.16 1.38 -15.70
CA LYS A 335 -24.61 1.40 -15.46
C LYS A 335 -25.23 2.80 -15.61
N GLU A 336 -24.47 3.85 -15.31
CA GLU A 336 -24.93 5.24 -15.42
C GLU A 336 -24.89 5.78 -16.85
N GLN A 337 -24.11 5.19 -17.73
CA GLN A 337 -23.98 5.59 -19.15
C GLN A 337 -24.94 4.85 -20.10
N HIS A 338 -25.70 3.87 -19.60
CA HIS A 338 -26.68 3.08 -20.34
C HIS A 338 -28.04 3.05 -19.66
#